data_dfee7daca88eecde5d2fcc42b222407e
#
_entry.id   dfee7daca88eecde5d2fcc42b222407e
#
_cell.length_a   1.000
_cell.length_b   1.000
_cell.length_c   1.000
_cell.angle_alpha   90.00
_cell.angle_beta   90.00
_cell.angle_gamma   90.00
#
_symmetry.space_group_name_H-M   'P 1'
#
loop_
_entity.id
_entity.type
_entity.pdbx_description
1 polymer ?
#
loop_
_entity_poly.entity_id
_entity_poly.type
_entity_poly.pdbx_seq_one_letter_code
_entity_poly.pdbx_strand_id
1 'polypeptide(L)'
;MITVSETDRNQSLAEAKLKQMTGGDEITARVLWGSYTTFKIVGKIFVATNNLPKVNGRDHGIFRRFQIVPFNRTFMPHEQDKALPDKLEAELSGILNWAIRGCLNWQEQGLNPPQIVKDQLDHYQQDMDTVAKFVDAQLVLDPASKIQSSELYQEYRSWCQRMGYSQQDDKQFKASMLRIEKVTYGRSKAGRHYAGVRYRWKERDVIEVNDKDVLF
;
A
#
# COMPACT_ATOMS: atom_id res chain seq x y z
N MET A 1 -22.20 -9.48 -7.21
CA MET A 1 -20.84 -9.79 -6.76
C MET A 1 -19.97 -9.98 -7.99
N ILE A 2 -18.79 -9.36 -8.01
CA ILE A 2 -17.80 -9.54 -9.10
C ILE A 2 -16.60 -10.21 -8.46
N THR A 3 -16.22 -11.40 -8.93
CA THR A 3 -15.08 -12.16 -8.41
C THR A 3 -13.93 -12.11 -9.42
N VAL A 4 -12.73 -11.85 -8.91
CA VAL A 4 -11.48 -11.91 -9.68
C VAL A 4 -10.56 -12.88 -8.93
N SER A 5 -10.08 -13.89 -9.60
CA SER A 5 -9.11 -14.85 -9.06
C SER A 5 -7.74 -14.59 -9.66
N GLU A 6 -6.76 -14.57 -8.78
CA GLU A 6 -5.33 -14.43 -9.05
C GLU A 6 -4.87 -13.10 -9.65
N THR A 7 -3.95 -12.47 -8.94
CA THR A 7 -3.12 -11.38 -9.45
C THR A 7 -1.67 -11.85 -9.47
N ASP A 8 -0.96 -11.62 -10.57
CA ASP A 8 0.47 -11.90 -10.67
C ASP A 8 1.27 -11.10 -9.63
N ARG A 9 2.35 -11.68 -9.11
CA ARG A 9 3.19 -11.10 -8.04
C ARG A 9 3.69 -9.66 -8.29
N ASN A 10 3.72 -9.21 -9.54
CA ASN A 10 4.24 -7.90 -9.93
C ASN A 10 3.21 -7.01 -10.61
N GLN A 11 1.95 -7.38 -10.58
CA GLN A 11 0.92 -6.60 -11.25
C GLN A 11 0.65 -5.31 -10.49
N SER A 12 0.81 -4.19 -11.19
CA SER A 12 0.45 -2.87 -10.67
C SER A 12 -1.05 -2.66 -10.80
N LEU A 13 -1.66 -2.15 -9.73
CA LEU A 13 -3.09 -1.87 -9.73
C LEU A 13 -3.41 -0.72 -10.69
N ALA A 14 -4.42 -0.90 -11.53
CA ALA A 14 -4.97 0.17 -12.37
C ALA A 14 -5.83 1.12 -11.49
N GLU A 15 -5.17 1.97 -10.71
CA GLU A 15 -5.78 2.80 -9.66
C GLU A 15 -6.92 3.68 -10.15
N ALA A 16 -6.74 4.34 -11.30
CA ALA A 16 -7.77 5.20 -11.90
C ALA A 16 -9.03 4.40 -12.26
N LYS A 17 -8.84 3.20 -12.82
CA LYS A 17 -9.95 2.31 -13.17
C LYS A 17 -10.66 1.78 -11.93
N LEU A 18 -9.92 1.40 -10.87
CA LEU A 18 -10.52 0.97 -9.62
C LEU A 18 -11.32 2.10 -8.96
N LYS A 19 -10.79 3.33 -8.96
CA LYS A 19 -11.51 4.51 -8.45
C LYS A 19 -12.82 4.74 -9.20
N GLN A 20 -12.80 4.66 -10.53
CA GLN A 20 -13.98 4.80 -11.37
C GLN A 20 -14.99 3.69 -11.06
N MET A 21 -14.54 2.42 -11.01
CA MET A 21 -15.41 1.26 -10.75
C MET A 21 -16.07 1.27 -9.37
N THR A 22 -15.40 1.86 -8.36
CA THR A 22 -15.87 1.89 -6.96
C THR A 22 -16.38 3.26 -6.52
N GLY A 23 -16.28 4.28 -7.38
CA GLY A 23 -16.70 5.65 -7.10
C GLY A 23 -18.18 5.94 -7.39
N GLY A 24 -18.86 5.01 -8.06
CA GLY A 24 -20.23 5.25 -8.54
C GLY A 24 -20.29 6.02 -9.87
N ASP A 25 -19.15 6.18 -10.53
CA ASP A 25 -19.06 6.81 -11.84
C ASP A 25 -19.64 5.91 -12.94
N GLU A 26 -20.06 6.53 -14.02
CA GLU A 26 -20.47 5.82 -15.21
C GLU A 26 -19.28 5.24 -15.96
N ILE A 27 -19.41 3.98 -16.38
CA ILE A 27 -18.41 3.28 -17.19
C ILE A 27 -18.99 2.98 -18.54
N THR A 28 -18.29 3.41 -19.59
CA THR A 28 -18.61 3.02 -20.96
C THR A 28 -17.76 1.84 -21.37
N ALA A 29 -18.38 0.75 -21.70
CA ALA A 29 -17.72 -0.46 -22.20
C ALA A 29 -18.41 -0.96 -23.47
N ARG A 30 -17.66 -1.75 -24.25
CA ARG A 30 -18.17 -2.36 -25.48
C ARG A 30 -18.01 -3.86 -25.40
N VAL A 31 -19.07 -4.58 -25.67
CA VAL A 31 -18.98 -6.02 -25.92
C VAL A 31 -18.26 -6.24 -27.25
N LEU A 32 -17.44 -7.28 -27.32
CA LEU A 32 -16.76 -7.62 -28.57
C LEU A 32 -17.77 -7.72 -29.71
N TRP A 33 -17.56 -6.97 -30.78
CA TRP A 33 -18.46 -6.84 -31.95
C TRP A 33 -19.83 -6.21 -31.68
N GLY A 34 -20.02 -5.64 -30.47
CA GLY A 34 -21.28 -4.95 -30.07
C GLY A 34 -21.16 -3.43 -30.04
N SER A 35 -22.24 -2.77 -29.64
CA SER A 35 -22.31 -1.33 -29.41
C SER A 35 -21.74 -0.93 -28.05
N TYR A 36 -21.41 0.35 -27.88
CA TYR A 36 -21.04 0.92 -26.59
C TYR A 36 -22.24 0.97 -25.66
N THR A 37 -22.02 0.57 -24.42
CA THR A 37 -23.06 0.65 -23.36
C THR A 37 -22.45 1.39 -22.17
N THR A 38 -23.19 2.37 -21.65
CA THR A 38 -22.82 3.11 -20.44
C THR A 38 -23.64 2.61 -19.26
N PHE A 39 -22.99 2.26 -18.18
CA PHE A 39 -23.64 1.71 -16.97
C PHE A 39 -22.87 2.09 -15.71
N LYS A 40 -23.53 1.97 -14.56
CA LYS A 40 -22.91 2.11 -13.24
C LYS A 40 -22.71 0.74 -12.62
N ILE A 41 -21.55 0.52 -11.99
CA ILE A 41 -21.30 -0.70 -11.23
C ILE A 41 -22.02 -0.57 -9.88
N VAL A 42 -23.02 -1.42 -9.65
CA VAL A 42 -23.76 -1.49 -8.38
C VAL A 42 -23.25 -2.63 -7.48
N GLY A 43 -22.40 -3.51 -8.01
CA GLY A 43 -21.83 -4.66 -7.29
C GLY A 43 -20.61 -4.31 -6.44
N LYS A 44 -20.31 -5.19 -5.49
CA LYS A 44 -19.01 -5.18 -4.76
C LYS A 44 -18.03 -6.09 -5.48
N ILE A 45 -16.76 -5.67 -5.51
CA ILE A 45 -15.67 -6.43 -6.15
C ILE A 45 -14.96 -7.22 -5.05
N PHE A 46 -14.88 -8.54 -5.25
CA PHE A 46 -14.11 -9.44 -4.38
C PHE A 46 -12.93 -9.98 -5.18
N VAL A 47 -11.75 -9.88 -4.59
CA VAL A 47 -10.51 -10.38 -5.19
C VAL A 47 -9.95 -11.43 -4.24
N ALA A 48 -9.87 -12.68 -4.71
CA ALA A 48 -9.17 -13.75 -4.00
C ALA A 48 -7.74 -13.83 -4.57
N THR A 49 -6.73 -13.55 -3.74
CA THR A 49 -5.34 -13.52 -4.20
C THR A 49 -4.38 -13.90 -3.08
N ASN A 50 -3.30 -14.56 -3.44
CA ASN A 50 -2.17 -14.80 -2.54
C ASN A 50 -1.18 -13.63 -2.51
N ASN A 51 -1.27 -12.70 -3.46
CA ASN A 51 -0.37 -11.56 -3.57
C ASN A 51 -1.19 -10.28 -3.75
N LEU A 52 -1.06 -9.37 -2.80
CA LEU A 52 -1.70 -8.05 -2.94
C LEU A 52 -1.04 -7.27 -4.08
N PRO A 53 -1.83 -6.61 -4.95
CA PRO A 53 -1.29 -5.86 -6.08
C PRO A 53 -0.49 -4.65 -5.61
N LYS A 54 0.53 -4.25 -6.38
CA LYS A 54 1.30 -3.04 -6.04
C LYS A 54 0.46 -1.79 -6.29
N VAL A 55 0.40 -0.91 -5.30
CA VAL A 55 -0.19 0.43 -5.40
C VAL A 55 0.96 1.43 -5.52
N ASN A 56 0.98 2.22 -6.59
CA ASN A 56 2.10 3.11 -6.91
C ASN A 56 2.07 4.44 -6.15
N GLY A 57 1.05 4.72 -5.38
CA GLY A 57 0.91 5.99 -4.68
C GLY A 57 0.34 5.84 -3.27
N ARG A 58 0.62 6.86 -2.42
CA ARG A 58 -0.01 7.04 -1.11
C ARG A 58 -1.38 7.73 -1.23
N ASP A 59 -2.14 7.42 -2.27
CA ASP A 59 -3.46 7.99 -2.38
C ASP A 59 -4.40 7.33 -1.38
N HIS A 60 -4.68 8.03 -0.28
CA HIS A 60 -5.71 7.63 0.68
C HIS A 60 -7.04 7.28 0.01
N GLY A 61 -7.31 7.86 -1.16
CA GLY A 61 -8.47 7.55 -1.96
C GLY A 61 -8.52 6.11 -2.46
N ILE A 62 -7.39 5.44 -2.63
CA ILE A 62 -7.31 4.02 -3.00
C ILE A 62 -7.49 3.14 -1.77
N PHE A 63 -6.69 3.35 -0.72
CA PHE A 63 -6.67 2.45 0.43
C PHE A 63 -8.01 2.38 1.17
N ARG A 64 -8.76 3.48 1.29
CA ARG A 64 -10.09 3.49 1.90
C ARG A 64 -11.14 2.64 1.15
N ARG A 65 -10.80 2.14 -0.05
CA ARG A 65 -11.66 1.26 -0.86
C ARG A 65 -11.37 -0.21 -0.65
N PHE A 66 -10.28 -0.51 0.04
CA PHE A 66 -9.90 -1.89 0.35
C PHE A 66 -10.41 -2.33 1.71
N GLN A 67 -10.83 -3.57 1.76
CA GLN A 67 -11.02 -4.34 2.98
C GLN A 67 -10.23 -5.63 2.79
N ILE A 68 -9.13 -5.79 3.49
CA ILE A 68 -8.25 -6.95 3.35
C ILE A 68 -8.62 -7.95 4.44
N VAL A 69 -9.25 -9.04 4.04
CA VAL A 69 -9.64 -10.11 4.95
C VAL A 69 -8.58 -11.21 4.88
N PRO A 70 -7.77 -11.41 5.94
CA PRO A 70 -6.71 -12.40 5.92
C PRO A 70 -7.26 -13.82 6.14
N PHE A 71 -6.80 -14.78 5.32
CA PHE A 71 -7.02 -16.21 5.46
C PHE A 71 -5.67 -16.88 5.69
N ASN A 72 -5.17 -16.81 6.92
CA ASN A 72 -3.80 -17.21 7.27
C ASN A 72 -3.63 -18.70 7.56
N ARG A 73 -4.74 -19.47 7.63
CA ARG A 73 -4.67 -20.90 7.89
C ARG A 73 -4.39 -21.68 6.60
N THR A 74 -3.36 -22.49 6.63
CA THR A 74 -3.09 -23.49 5.59
C THR A 74 -3.64 -24.85 6.06
N PHE A 75 -4.45 -25.48 5.24
CA PHE A 75 -4.97 -26.81 5.49
C PHE A 75 -4.05 -27.87 4.88
N MET A 76 -3.48 -28.71 5.71
CA MET A 76 -2.67 -29.83 5.24
C MET A 76 -3.53 -30.87 4.48
N PRO A 77 -2.94 -31.70 3.61
CA PRO A 77 -3.70 -32.64 2.78
C PRO A 77 -4.69 -33.53 3.55
N HIS A 78 -4.33 -33.92 4.79
CA HIS A 78 -5.18 -34.74 5.66
C HIS A 78 -6.32 -33.97 6.35
N GLU A 79 -6.24 -32.63 6.37
CA GLU A 79 -7.27 -31.74 6.92
C GLU A 79 -8.28 -31.30 5.85
N GLN A 80 -7.97 -31.53 4.57
CA GLN A 80 -8.81 -31.06 3.46
C GLN A 80 -10.06 -31.94 3.31
N ASP A 81 -11.22 -31.30 3.41
CA ASP A 81 -12.51 -31.95 3.17
C ASP A 81 -12.89 -31.83 1.69
N LYS A 82 -12.69 -32.91 0.94
CA LYS A 82 -13.04 -32.94 -0.50
C LYS A 82 -14.55 -32.85 -0.77
N ALA A 83 -15.39 -33.18 0.20
CA ALA A 83 -16.84 -33.09 0.11
C ALA A 83 -17.38 -31.74 0.66
N LEU A 84 -16.51 -30.78 0.98
CA LEU A 84 -16.93 -29.49 1.49
C LEU A 84 -17.93 -28.74 0.58
N PRO A 85 -17.78 -28.71 -0.76
CA PRO A 85 -18.76 -28.07 -1.64
C PRO A 85 -20.17 -28.64 -1.48
N ASP A 86 -20.30 -29.98 -1.46
CA ASP A 86 -21.60 -30.66 -1.34
C ASP A 86 -22.23 -30.40 0.05
N LYS A 87 -21.42 -30.35 1.10
CA LYS A 87 -21.88 -30.00 2.46
C LYS A 87 -22.41 -28.57 2.52
N LEU A 88 -21.66 -27.60 1.92
CA LEU A 88 -22.10 -26.21 1.87
C LEU A 88 -23.37 -26.04 1.05
N GLU A 89 -23.56 -26.80 -0.04
CA GLU A 89 -24.77 -26.78 -0.82
C GLU A 89 -25.97 -27.27 -0.01
N ALA A 90 -25.81 -28.31 0.79
CA ALA A 90 -26.85 -28.78 1.69
C ALA A 90 -27.24 -27.77 2.79
N GLU A 91 -26.36 -26.85 3.13
CA GLU A 91 -26.56 -25.82 4.16
C GLU A 91 -26.96 -24.44 3.61
N LEU A 92 -27.28 -24.31 2.33
CA LEU A 92 -27.54 -23.00 1.68
C LEU A 92 -28.60 -22.15 2.38
N SER A 93 -29.65 -22.76 2.96
CA SER A 93 -30.67 -22.04 3.74
C SER A 93 -30.11 -21.41 5.00
N GLY A 94 -29.19 -22.09 5.69
CA GLY A 94 -28.45 -21.57 6.87
C GLY A 94 -27.53 -20.46 6.48
N ILE A 95 -26.79 -20.62 5.38
CA ILE A 95 -25.88 -19.60 4.82
C ILE A 95 -26.65 -18.33 4.43
N LEU A 96 -27.84 -18.48 3.80
CA LEU A 96 -28.69 -17.34 3.48
C LEU A 96 -29.14 -16.59 4.74
N ASN A 97 -29.58 -17.28 5.78
CA ASN A 97 -30.00 -16.69 7.04
C ASN A 97 -28.82 -15.94 7.72
N TRP A 98 -27.62 -16.49 7.64
CA TRP A 98 -26.42 -15.81 8.13
C TRP A 98 -26.14 -14.51 7.33
N ALA A 99 -26.26 -14.56 6.00
CA ALA A 99 -26.08 -13.39 5.14
C ALA A 99 -27.13 -12.30 5.40
N ILE A 100 -28.39 -12.68 5.61
CA ILE A 100 -29.47 -11.74 5.97
C ILE A 100 -29.18 -11.05 7.30
N ARG A 101 -28.77 -11.80 8.33
CA ARG A 101 -28.36 -11.22 9.63
C ARG A 101 -27.21 -10.26 9.46
N GLY A 102 -26.20 -10.60 8.65
CA GLY A 102 -25.09 -9.70 8.34
C GLY A 102 -25.54 -8.41 7.65
N CYS A 103 -26.52 -8.51 6.75
CA CYS A 103 -27.11 -7.35 6.07
C CYS A 103 -27.86 -6.43 7.06
N LEU A 104 -28.64 -6.99 7.97
CA LEU A 104 -29.35 -6.22 9.01
C LEU A 104 -28.37 -5.51 9.94
N ASN A 105 -27.34 -6.21 10.42
CA ASN A 105 -26.30 -5.62 11.24
C ASN A 105 -25.56 -4.48 10.51
N TRP A 106 -25.30 -4.66 9.23
CA TRP A 106 -24.69 -3.60 8.41
C TRP A 106 -25.60 -2.36 8.29
N GLN A 107 -26.89 -2.52 8.18
CA GLN A 107 -27.84 -1.40 8.13
C GLN A 107 -27.88 -0.62 9.45
N GLU A 108 -27.72 -1.31 10.59
CA GLU A 108 -27.75 -0.69 11.92
C GLU A 108 -26.43 0.02 12.27
N GLN A 109 -25.29 -0.60 12.02
CA GLN A 109 -23.97 -0.16 12.52
C GLN A 109 -22.92 0.11 11.43
N GLY A 110 -23.30 0.04 10.16
CA GLY A 110 -22.36 0.16 9.05
C GLY A 110 -21.46 -1.07 8.91
N LEU A 111 -20.38 -0.95 8.12
CA LEU A 111 -19.51 -2.08 7.82
C LEU A 111 -18.72 -2.58 9.04
N ASN A 112 -18.37 -1.66 9.95
CA ASN A 112 -17.65 -1.90 11.21
C ASN A 112 -16.60 -3.04 11.12
N PRO A 113 -15.54 -2.91 10.31
CA PRO A 113 -14.57 -3.97 10.11
C PRO A 113 -13.84 -4.31 11.41
N PRO A 114 -13.61 -5.61 11.71
CA PRO A 114 -12.85 -6.01 12.89
C PRO A 114 -11.39 -5.54 12.81
N GLN A 115 -10.72 -5.49 13.98
CA GLN A 115 -9.37 -4.94 14.09
C GLN A 115 -8.38 -5.64 13.15
N ILE A 116 -8.44 -6.96 13.01
CA ILE A 116 -7.57 -7.72 12.12
C ILE A 116 -7.63 -7.24 10.64
N VAL A 117 -8.79 -6.78 10.18
CA VAL A 117 -8.96 -6.24 8.81
C VAL A 117 -8.35 -4.86 8.70
N LYS A 118 -8.47 -4.03 9.76
CA LYS A 118 -7.83 -2.71 9.82
C LYS A 118 -6.31 -2.84 9.86
N ASP A 119 -5.79 -3.72 10.72
CA ASP A 119 -4.36 -3.96 10.85
C ASP A 119 -3.74 -4.45 9.52
N GLN A 120 -4.42 -5.33 8.79
CA GLN A 120 -3.95 -5.78 7.49
C GLN A 120 -3.90 -4.66 6.44
N LEU A 121 -4.85 -3.74 6.48
CA LEU A 121 -4.83 -2.58 5.60
C LEU A 121 -3.68 -1.63 5.95
N ASP A 122 -3.45 -1.39 7.25
CA ASP A 122 -2.35 -0.55 7.73
C ASP A 122 -0.99 -1.15 7.36
N HIS A 123 -0.80 -2.46 7.55
CA HIS A 123 0.40 -3.16 7.10
C HIS A 123 0.61 -3.04 5.59
N TYR A 124 -0.44 -3.22 4.82
CA TYR A 124 -0.35 -3.06 3.37
C TYR A 124 0.05 -1.64 2.95
N GLN A 125 -0.50 -0.60 3.63
CA GLN A 125 -0.11 0.78 3.39
C GLN A 125 1.37 1.04 3.74
N GLN A 126 1.84 0.51 4.87
CA GLN A 126 3.23 0.62 5.29
C GLN A 126 4.16 -0.09 4.30
N ASP A 127 3.75 -1.25 3.79
CA ASP A 127 4.53 -1.98 2.79
C ASP A 127 4.67 -1.25 1.46
N MET A 128 3.70 -0.42 1.10
CA MET A 128 3.75 0.41 -0.10
C MET A 128 4.51 1.73 0.11
N ASP A 129 4.89 2.08 1.36
CA ASP A 129 5.59 3.31 1.67
C ASP A 129 7.10 3.22 1.43
N THR A 130 7.49 3.40 0.18
CA THR A 130 8.89 3.35 -0.22
C THR A 130 9.74 4.49 0.37
N VAL A 131 9.13 5.66 0.68
CA VAL A 131 9.85 6.78 1.28
C VAL A 131 10.14 6.52 2.76
N ALA A 132 9.19 5.99 3.53
CA ALA A 132 9.45 5.60 4.91
C ALA A 132 10.54 4.53 4.97
N LYS A 133 10.48 3.50 4.13
CA LYS A 133 11.51 2.45 4.04
C LYS A 133 12.89 3.03 3.68
N PHE A 134 12.95 4.00 2.77
CA PHE A 134 14.19 4.70 2.43
C PHE A 134 14.75 5.47 3.61
N VAL A 135 13.90 6.22 4.31
CA VAL A 135 14.31 7.00 5.49
C VAL A 135 14.87 6.07 6.57
N ASP A 136 14.17 4.99 6.90
CA ASP A 136 14.62 4.03 7.90
C ASP A 136 15.95 3.35 7.50
N ALA A 137 16.15 3.08 6.22
CA ALA A 137 17.34 2.40 5.74
C ALA A 137 18.55 3.30 5.57
N GLN A 138 18.36 4.56 5.13
CA GLN A 138 19.45 5.41 4.64
C GLN A 138 19.67 6.70 5.46
N LEU A 139 18.66 7.13 6.25
CA LEU A 139 18.71 8.41 6.94
C LEU A 139 18.65 8.23 8.46
N VAL A 140 19.11 9.30 9.15
CA VAL A 140 18.94 9.49 10.59
C VAL A 140 18.38 10.88 10.81
N LEU A 141 17.45 11.03 11.75
CA LEU A 141 16.96 12.34 12.17
C LEU A 141 18.05 13.09 12.91
N ASP A 142 18.42 14.25 12.40
CA ASP A 142 19.46 15.11 12.98
C ASP A 142 19.10 16.59 12.75
N PRO A 143 18.62 17.30 13.80
CA PRO A 143 18.16 18.68 13.68
C PRO A 143 19.20 19.66 13.15
N ALA A 144 20.48 19.37 13.32
CA ALA A 144 21.59 20.25 12.89
C ALA A 144 21.95 20.06 11.41
N SER A 145 21.54 18.96 10.81
CA SER A 145 21.95 18.57 9.46
C SER A 145 20.97 19.03 8.38
N LYS A 146 21.51 19.18 7.17
CA LYS A 146 20.76 19.53 5.95
C LYS A 146 21.29 18.73 4.77
N ILE A 147 20.37 18.27 3.92
CA ILE A 147 20.71 17.59 2.66
C ILE A 147 20.06 18.36 1.51
N GLN A 148 20.81 18.53 0.43
CA GLN A 148 20.29 19.19 -0.79
C GLN A 148 19.13 18.38 -1.38
N SER A 149 18.05 19.06 -1.79
CA SER A 149 16.82 18.38 -2.25
C SER A 149 17.06 17.49 -3.47
N SER A 150 17.86 17.96 -4.43
CA SER A 150 18.22 17.19 -5.62
C SER A 150 19.05 15.96 -5.29
N GLU A 151 20.03 16.11 -4.39
CA GLU A 151 20.89 15.01 -3.93
C GLU A 151 20.06 13.92 -3.23
N LEU A 152 19.20 14.30 -2.29
CA LEU A 152 18.38 13.36 -1.53
C LEU A 152 17.40 12.61 -2.44
N TYR A 153 16.77 13.31 -3.39
CA TYR A 153 15.85 12.67 -4.32
C TYR A 153 16.57 11.72 -5.28
N GLN A 154 17.76 12.08 -5.74
CA GLN A 154 18.56 11.20 -6.59
C GLN A 154 19.00 9.93 -5.85
N GLU A 155 19.42 10.05 -4.58
CA GLU A 155 19.75 8.87 -3.77
C GLU A 155 18.52 7.99 -3.51
N TYR A 156 17.36 8.58 -3.23
CA TYR A 156 16.11 7.82 -3.12
C TYR A 156 15.79 7.04 -4.40
N ARG A 157 15.95 7.66 -5.57
CA ARG A 157 15.74 6.98 -6.86
C ARG A 157 16.69 5.81 -7.04
N SER A 158 17.96 6.02 -6.78
CA SER A 158 19.01 4.99 -6.89
C SER A 158 18.76 3.85 -5.92
N TRP A 159 18.34 4.16 -4.69
CA TRP A 159 17.97 3.18 -3.69
C TRP A 159 16.74 2.36 -4.13
N CYS A 160 15.69 2.99 -4.61
CA CYS A 160 14.51 2.30 -5.15
C CYS A 160 14.90 1.34 -6.27
N GLN A 161 15.77 1.76 -7.19
CA GLN A 161 16.25 0.92 -8.29
C GLN A 161 17.02 -0.30 -7.78
N ARG A 162 17.94 -0.11 -6.82
CA ARG A 162 18.70 -1.22 -6.18
C ARG A 162 17.81 -2.21 -5.46
N MET A 163 16.75 -1.72 -4.81
CA MET A 163 15.83 -2.53 -4.00
C MET A 163 14.63 -3.09 -4.79
N GLY A 164 14.51 -2.75 -6.08
CA GLY A 164 13.38 -3.19 -6.91
C GLY A 164 12.05 -2.54 -6.55
N TYR A 165 12.07 -1.35 -5.92
CA TYR A 165 10.88 -0.59 -5.59
C TYR A 165 10.48 0.39 -6.68
N SER A 166 9.17 0.65 -6.82
CA SER A 166 8.67 1.75 -7.64
C SER A 166 8.99 3.09 -6.96
N GLN A 167 9.63 3.99 -7.69
CA GLN A 167 9.94 5.33 -7.18
C GLN A 167 8.71 6.24 -7.23
N GLN A 168 8.57 7.11 -6.25
CA GLN A 168 7.63 8.24 -6.30
C GLN A 168 8.25 9.38 -7.12
N ASP A 169 7.42 10.24 -7.73
CA ASP A 169 7.90 11.47 -8.34
C ASP A 169 8.40 12.48 -7.29
N ASP A 170 9.15 13.52 -7.72
CA ASP A 170 9.74 14.53 -6.83
C ASP A 170 8.69 15.23 -5.94
N LYS A 171 7.51 15.51 -6.49
CA LYS A 171 6.42 16.16 -5.75
C LYS A 171 5.86 15.26 -4.65
N GLN A 172 5.65 13.99 -4.97
CA GLN A 172 5.16 12.96 -4.03
C GLN A 172 6.21 12.67 -2.97
N PHE A 173 7.48 12.50 -3.37
CA PHE A 173 8.61 12.32 -2.47
C PHE A 173 8.72 13.46 -1.46
N LYS A 174 8.67 14.71 -1.93
CA LYS A 174 8.65 15.89 -1.06
C LYS A 174 7.49 15.87 -0.07
N ALA A 175 6.28 15.58 -0.54
CA ALA A 175 5.12 15.50 0.33
C ALA A 175 5.25 14.40 1.39
N SER A 176 5.88 13.27 1.05
CA SER A 176 6.15 12.17 1.98
C SER A 176 7.23 12.52 3.00
N MET A 177 8.32 13.14 2.58
CA MET A 177 9.39 13.61 3.47
C MET A 177 8.89 14.63 4.51
N LEU A 178 8.01 15.55 4.11
CA LEU A 178 7.45 16.57 5.01
C LEU A 178 6.43 16.04 6.03
N ARG A 179 6.01 14.79 5.93
CA ARG A 179 5.20 14.11 6.96
C ARG A 179 6.04 13.54 8.09
N ILE A 180 7.35 13.40 7.87
CA ILE A 180 8.27 12.92 8.89
C ILE A 180 8.46 14.03 9.93
N GLU A 181 8.22 13.70 11.18
CA GLU A 181 8.36 14.65 12.28
C GLU A 181 9.78 15.25 12.29
N LYS A 182 9.88 16.56 12.51
CA LYS A 182 11.14 17.34 12.55
C LYS A 182 11.86 17.51 11.21
N VAL A 183 11.34 16.99 10.10
CA VAL A 183 11.87 17.26 8.76
C VAL A 183 11.20 18.50 8.19
N THR A 184 12.00 19.45 7.75
CA THR A 184 11.53 20.68 7.13
C THR A 184 12.17 20.88 5.76
N TYR A 185 11.53 21.72 4.93
CA TYR A 185 12.02 22.03 3.58
C TYR A 185 12.21 23.52 3.43
N GLY A 186 13.39 23.93 3.05
CA GLY A 186 13.76 25.33 2.93
C GLY A 186 14.55 25.64 1.66
N ARG A 187 14.84 26.95 1.50
CA ARG A 187 15.72 27.47 0.45
C ARG A 187 16.81 28.33 1.09
N SER A 188 18.06 28.10 0.70
CA SER A 188 19.20 28.88 1.06
C SER A 188 19.95 29.40 -0.19
N LYS A 189 21.07 30.14 -0.02
CA LYS A 189 21.92 30.53 -1.14
C LYS A 189 22.44 29.33 -1.95
N ALA A 190 22.66 28.19 -1.29
CA ALA A 190 23.10 26.93 -1.91
C ALA A 190 22.00 26.12 -2.59
N GLY A 191 20.71 26.59 -2.56
CA GLY A 191 19.60 25.91 -3.19
C GLY A 191 18.54 25.41 -2.21
N ARG A 192 17.67 24.51 -2.68
CA ARG A 192 16.61 23.89 -1.89
C ARG A 192 17.16 22.71 -1.09
N HIS A 193 16.73 22.56 0.15
CA HIS A 193 17.24 21.52 1.05
C HIS A 193 16.16 20.99 2.01
N TYR A 194 16.36 19.76 2.47
CA TYR A 194 15.68 19.20 3.63
C TYR A 194 16.57 19.40 4.86
N ALA A 195 16.00 19.93 5.94
CA ALA A 195 16.67 20.04 7.24
C ALA A 195 16.04 19.05 8.21
N GLY A 196 16.82 18.63 9.20
CA GLY A 196 16.40 17.64 10.20
C GLY A 196 16.79 16.20 9.86
N VAL A 197 17.58 15.99 8.80
CA VAL A 197 18.03 14.66 8.34
C VAL A 197 19.47 14.68 7.87
N ARG A 198 20.18 13.58 8.08
CA ARG A 198 21.48 13.26 7.49
C ARG A 198 21.53 11.82 6.99
N TYR A 199 22.51 11.50 6.17
CA TYR A 199 22.75 10.12 5.76
C TYR A 199 23.35 9.30 6.90
N ARG A 200 22.90 8.06 7.07
CA ARG A 200 23.39 7.12 8.08
C ARG A 200 24.87 6.76 7.88
N TRP A 201 25.30 6.63 6.64
CA TRP A 201 26.69 6.28 6.30
C TRP A 201 27.69 7.40 6.54
N LYS A 202 27.29 8.68 6.52
CA LYS A 202 28.18 9.82 6.83
C LYS A 202 28.64 9.84 8.29
N GLU A 203 27.93 9.15 9.20
CA GLU A 203 28.37 9.03 10.60
C GLU A 203 29.54 8.05 10.78
N ARG A 204 29.64 7.02 9.95
CA ARG A 204 30.72 6.04 10.02
C ARG A 204 32.06 6.61 9.64
N ASP A 205 32.08 7.55 8.67
CA ASP A 205 33.33 8.21 8.24
C ASP A 205 33.91 9.13 9.33
N VAL A 206 33.08 9.67 10.22
CA VAL A 206 33.53 10.53 11.34
C VAL A 206 34.10 9.70 12.50
N ILE A 207 33.63 8.48 12.70
CA ILE A 207 34.14 7.59 13.78
C ILE A 207 35.48 6.99 13.38
N GLU A 208 35.75 6.73 12.11
CA GLU A 208 37.02 6.18 11.64
C GLU A 208 38.18 7.21 11.70
N VAL A 209 37.87 8.52 11.68
CA VAL A 209 38.90 9.59 11.77
C VAL A 209 39.39 9.85 13.22
N ASN A 210 38.53 9.48 14.23
CA ASN A 210 38.90 9.71 15.62
C ASN A 210 39.73 8.57 16.27
N ASP A 211 39.83 7.42 15.60
CA ASP A 211 40.62 6.27 16.13
C ASP A 211 42.10 6.34 15.76
N LYS A 212 42.55 7.38 15.04
CA LYS A 212 43.95 7.60 14.67
C LYS A 212 44.72 8.57 15.58
N ASP A 213 44.04 9.19 16.54
CA ASP A 213 44.66 10.14 17.48
C ASP A 213 44.99 9.53 18.86
N VAL A 214 44.97 8.18 18.99
CA VAL A 214 45.46 7.52 20.19
C VAL A 214 46.71 6.71 19.86
N LEU A 215 47.78 7.40 19.56
CA LEU A 215 49.15 6.91 19.68
C LEU A 215 50.02 8.08 20.13
N PHE A 216 50.11 8.22 21.45
CA PHE A 216 51.37 8.53 22.16
C PHE A 216 51.12 8.46 23.65
#